data_2f2ed68150b60ad07f4f1de4d7b92bb3
#
_entry.id   2f2ed68150b60ad07f4f1de4d7b92bb3
#
_cell.length_a   1.000
_cell.length_b   1.000
_cell.length_c   1.000
_cell.angle_alpha   90.00
_cell.angle_beta   90.00
_cell.angle_gamma   90.00
#
_symmetry.space_group_name_H-M   'P 1'
#
loop_
_entity.id
_entity.type
_entity.pdbx_description
1 polymer ?
#
loop_
_entity_poly.entity_id
_entity_poly.type
_entity_poly.pdbx_seq_one_letter_code
_entity_poly.pdbx_strand_id
1 'polypeptide(L)'
;MPGTVHLHRVLQAPPERVYRAFLTPAALAKWLPPHGFVCTVHHLEARVGGTFRMSFTNLTTQHSHSFGGEFLELVPDTLLRYTDVFDDPNLVGTLEVTVRLRPVAVGTELDVVQAGIPDAIPTEMCVLGWQESLCLLAQLVEPDLAA
;
A
#
# COMPACT_ATOMS: atom_id res chain seq x y z
N MET A 1 15.00 -14.59 10.00
CA MET A 1 14.25 -13.49 10.64
C MET A 1 13.43 -12.74 9.59
N PRO A 2 12.15 -12.49 9.82
CA PRO A 2 11.36 -11.68 8.91
C PRO A 2 11.97 -10.28 8.74
N GLY A 3 11.86 -9.75 7.54
CA GLY A 3 12.41 -8.45 7.22
C GLY A 3 11.44 -7.31 7.55
N THR A 4 12.01 -6.11 7.67
CA THR A 4 11.26 -4.87 7.89
C THR A 4 11.83 -3.79 6.98
N VAL A 5 10.95 -3.02 6.34
CA VAL A 5 11.35 -1.87 5.54
C VAL A 5 10.61 -0.63 6.01
N HIS A 6 11.22 0.52 5.81
CA HIS A 6 10.67 1.81 6.18
C HIS A 6 10.87 2.79 5.03
N LEU A 7 9.78 3.40 4.58
CA LEU A 7 9.79 4.42 3.54
C LEU A 7 9.25 5.72 4.11
N HIS A 8 9.83 6.82 3.65
CA HIS A 8 9.40 8.17 4.02
C HIS A 8 9.25 9.02 2.77
N ARG A 9 8.14 9.76 2.68
CA ARG A 9 7.87 10.67 1.57
C ARG A 9 7.18 11.91 2.09
N VAL A 10 7.40 13.02 1.37
CA VAL A 10 6.60 14.24 1.54
C VAL A 10 5.82 14.43 0.26
N LEU A 11 4.50 14.54 0.39
CA LEU A 11 3.58 14.66 -0.75
C LEU A 11 2.92 16.04 -0.72
N GLN A 12 2.80 16.66 -1.90
CA GLN A 12 2.13 17.95 -2.06
C GLN A 12 0.62 17.75 -2.19
N ALA A 13 0.03 17.15 -1.17
CA ALA A 13 -1.39 16.87 -1.11
C ALA A 13 -1.84 16.84 0.35
N PRO A 14 -3.09 17.24 0.65
CA PRO A 14 -3.56 17.21 2.04
C PRO A 14 -3.70 15.79 2.56
N PRO A 15 -3.54 15.57 3.88
CA PRO A 15 -3.63 14.23 4.46
C PRO A 15 -4.93 13.49 4.13
N GLU A 16 -6.06 14.17 4.06
CA GLU A 16 -7.34 13.53 3.73
C GLU A 16 -7.33 12.88 2.34
N ARG A 17 -6.68 13.52 1.36
CA ARG A 17 -6.61 12.98 0.00
C ARG A 17 -5.68 11.78 -0.05
N VAL A 18 -4.56 11.84 0.65
CA VAL A 18 -3.61 10.71 0.76
C VAL A 18 -4.27 9.55 1.47
N TYR A 19 -4.92 9.81 2.60
CA TYR A 19 -5.63 8.78 3.37
C TYR A 19 -6.70 8.08 2.52
N ARG A 20 -7.50 8.87 1.81
CA ARG A 20 -8.56 8.34 0.94
C ARG A 20 -8.00 7.43 -0.16
N ALA A 21 -6.81 7.75 -0.69
CA ALA A 21 -6.18 6.95 -1.74
C ALA A 21 -5.79 5.55 -1.25
N PHE A 22 -5.57 5.37 0.05
CA PHE A 22 -5.28 4.05 0.64
C PHE A 22 -6.53 3.21 0.85
N LEU A 23 -7.72 3.81 0.82
CA LEU A 23 -8.97 3.11 1.14
C LEU A 23 -9.97 3.07 0.00
N THR A 24 -9.63 3.66 -1.14
CA THR A 24 -10.50 3.68 -2.32
C THR A 24 -10.02 2.61 -3.30
N PRO A 25 -10.85 1.59 -3.61
CA PRO A 25 -10.42 0.49 -4.50
C PRO A 25 -9.88 0.96 -5.86
N ALA A 26 -10.56 1.90 -6.51
CA ALA A 26 -10.11 2.41 -7.81
C ALA A 26 -8.76 3.13 -7.71
N ALA A 27 -8.52 3.84 -6.61
CA ALA A 27 -7.25 4.50 -6.37
C ALA A 27 -6.14 3.47 -6.14
N LEU A 28 -6.37 2.50 -5.26
CA LEU A 28 -5.41 1.44 -4.98
C LEU A 28 -5.02 0.67 -6.23
N ALA A 29 -5.98 0.35 -7.07
CA ALA A 29 -5.71 -0.35 -8.33
C ALA A 29 -4.76 0.43 -9.22
N LYS A 30 -4.73 1.76 -9.09
CA LYS A 30 -3.91 2.62 -9.92
C LYS A 30 -2.49 2.82 -9.38
N TRP A 31 -2.32 2.93 -8.06
CA TRP A 31 -1.02 3.31 -7.51
C TRP A 31 -0.30 2.19 -6.76
N LEU A 32 -1.01 1.22 -6.18
CA LEU A 32 -0.38 0.23 -5.32
C LEU A 32 0.51 -0.77 -6.07
N PRO A 33 0.14 -1.29 -7.27
CA PRO A 33 0.99 -2.24 -7.95
C PRO A 33 2.28 -1.58 -8.45
N PRO A 34 3.43 -2.24 -8.30
CA PRO A 34 4.68 -1.73 -8.86
C PRO A 34 4.63 -1.77 -10.38
N HIS A 35 5.62 -1.15 -11.02
CA HIS A 35 5.67 -1.06 -12.47
C HIS A 35 5.62 -2.44 -13.11
N GLY A 36 4.86 -2.58 -14.18
CA GLY A 36 4.69 -3.84 -14.89
C GLY A 36 3.54 -4.70 -14.39
N PHE A 37 2.89 -4.30 -13.30
CA PHE A 37 1.76 -5.04 -12.73
C PHE A 37 0.48 -4.23 -12.82
N VAL A 38 -0.63 -4.93 -12.95
CA VAL A 38 -1.97 -4.35 -12.77
C VAL A 38 -2.62 -4.98 -11.54
N CYS A 39 -3.48 -4.21 -10.89
CA CYS A 39 -4.14 -4.63 -9.66
C CYS A 39 -5.62 -4.82 -9.87
N THR A 40 -6.15 -5.92 -9.36
CA THR A 40 -7.59 -6.13 -9.22
C THR A 40 -7.93 -6.13 -7.74
N VAL A 41 -8.81 -5.25 -7.32
CA VAL A 41 -9.33 -5.25 -5.95
C VAL A 41 -10.61 -6.07 -5.94
N HIS A 42 -10.55 -7.25 -5.32
CA HIS A 42 -11.71 -8.16 -5.27
C HIS A 42 -12.74 -7.69 -4.27
N HIS A 43 -12.30 -7.23 -3.10
CA HIS A 43 -13.14 -6.53 -2.15
C HIS A 43 -12.28 -5.69 -1.22
N LEU A 44 -12.89 -4.71 -0.57
CA LEU A 44 -12.25 -3.89 0.44
C LEU A 44 -13.33 -3.31 1.37
N GLU A 45 -13.20 -3.61 2.65
CA GLU A 45 -14.08 -3.09 3.68
C GLU A 45 -13.29 -2.10 4.53
N ALA A 46 -13.46 -0.81 4.28
CA ALA A 46 -12.67 0.26 4.90
C ALA A 46 -13.16 0.57 6.32
N ARG A 47 -13.00 -0.39 7.22
CA ARG A 47 -13.34 -0.27 8.64
C ARG A 47 -12.45 -1.17 9.47
N VAL A 48 -12.27 -0.85 10.74
CA VAL A 48 -11.53 -1.71 11.67
C VAL A 48 -12.23 -3.08 11.73
N GLY A 49 -11.46 -4.15 11.58
CA GLY A 49 -11.98 -5.51 11.48
C GLY A 49 -12.45 -5.88 10.08
N GLY A 50 -12.52 -4.92 9.16
CA GLY A 50 -12.83 -5.20 7.77
C GLY A 50 -11.66 -5.88 7.07
N THR A 51 -11.94 -6.56 5.96
CA THR A 51 -10.93 -7.31 5.20
C THR A 51 -10.80 -6.77 3.79
N PHE A 52 -9.70 -7.12 3.15
CA PHE A 52 -9.50 -6.82 1.74
C PHE A 52 -8.86 -8.00 1.02
N ARG A 53 -9.08 -8.08 -0.29
CA ARG A 53 -8.42 -9.04 -1.17
C ARG A 53 -8.09 -8.38 -2.49
N MET A 54 -6.88 -8.63 -2.94
CA MET A 54 -6.34 -8.07 -4.19
C MET A 54 -5.53 -9.12 -4.93
N SER A 55 -5.36 -8.88 -6.23
CA SER A 55 -4.42 -9.65 -7.06
C SER A 55 -3.57 -8.69 -7.86
N PHE A 56 -2.28 -8.98 -7.92
CA PHE A 56 -1.36 -8.31 -8.84
C PHE A 56 -1.09 -9.24 -10.01
N THR A 57 -1.27 -8.75 -11.22
CA THR A 57 -1.03 -9.51 -12.46
C THR A 57 0.16 -8.89 -13.18
N ASN A 58 1.19 -9.71 -13.40
CA ASN A 58 2.34 -9.31 -14.22
C ASN A 58 1.88 -9.24 -15.67
N LEU A 59 1.94 -8.06 -16.27
CA LEU A 59 1.41 -7.85 -17.61
C LEU A 59 2.20 -8.61 -18.68
N THR A 60 3.50 -8.80 -18.45
CA THR A 60 4.37 -9.51 -19.40
C THR A 60 4.10 -11.01 -19.41
N THR A 61 4.03 -11.64 -18.24
CA THR A 61 3.86 -13.08 -18.11
C THR A 61 2.41 -13.51 -17.98
N GLN A 62 1.52 -12.55 -17.64
CA GLN A 62 0.11 -12.77 -17.30
C GLN A 62 -0.09 -13.64 -16.04
N HIS A 63 0.95 -13.87 -15.27
CA HIS A 63 0.85 -14.55 -13.98
C HIS A 63 0.31 -13.58 -12.93
N SER A 64 -0.61 -14.10 -12.13
CA SER A 64 -1.22 -13.35 -11.02
C SER A 64 -0.86 -13.97 -9.69
N HIS A 65 -0.71 -13.15 -8.67
CA HIS A 65 -0.66 -13.62 -7.30
C HIS A 65 -1.63 -12.80 -6.48
N SER A 66 -2.21 -13.43 -5.48
CA SER A 66 -3.26 -12.84 -4.66
C SER A 66 -2.82 -12.73 -3.21
N PHE A 67 -3.37 -11.76 -2.55
CA PHE A 67 -3.08 -11.50 -1.15
C PHE A 67 -4.27 -10.78 -0.53
N GLY A 68 -4.30 -10.77 0.79
CA GLY A 68 -5.33 -10.05 1.51
C GLY A 68 -5.00 -9.93 2.97
N GLY A 69 -5.81 -9.19 3.69
CA GLY A 69 -5.60 -8.94 5.09
C GLY A 69 -6.78 -8.29 5.77
N GLU A 70 -6.51 -7.73 6.95
CA GLU A 70 -7.50 -7.13 7.82
C GLU A 70 -7.01 -5.76 8.28
N PHE A 71 -7.90 -4.80 8.36
CA PHE A 71 -7.61 -3.48 8.93
C PHE A 71 -7.63 -3.57 10.46
N LEU A 72 -6.49 -3.25 11.08
CA LEU A 72 -6.32 -3.27 12.53
C LEU A 72 -6.62 -1.93 13.17
N GLU A 73 -6.20 -0.83 12.53
CA GLU A 73 -6.46 0.52 12.98
C GLU A 73 -6.70 1.44 11.78
N LEU A 74 -7.68 2.31 11.92
CA LEU A 74 -7.97 3.36 10.95
C LEU A 74 -8.31 4.63 11.73
N VAL A 75 -7.39 5.58 11.72
CA VAL A 75 -7.62 6.90 12.30
C VAL A 75 -7.64 7.89 11.14
N PRO A 76 -8.78 8.51 10.83
CA PRO A 76 -8.90 9.36 9.64
C PRO A 76 -7.77 10.36 9.52
N ASP A 77 -7.18 10.40 8.31
CA ASP A 77 -6.12 11.34 7.90
C ASP A 77 -4.82 11.22 8.69
N THR A 78 -4.65 10.21 9.55
CA THR A 78 -3.53 10.10 10.48
C THR A 78 -2.83 8.76 10.45
N LEU A 79 -3.59 7.65 10.46
CA LEU A 79 -3.01 6.32 10.66
C LEU A 79 -3.82 5.24 9.97
N LEU A 80 -3.12 4.36 9.27
CA LEU A 80 -3.67 3.07 8.82
C LEU A 80 -2.71 1.98 9.29
N ARG A 81 -3.26 0.89 9.81
CA ARG A 81 -2.48 -0.29 10.15
C ARG A 81 -3.28 -1.52 9.71
N TYR A 82 -2.65 -2.36 8.91
CA TYR A 82 -3.32 -3.55 8.38
C TYR A 82 -2.35 -4.71 8.24
N THR A 83 -2.90 -5.90 8.19
CA THR A 83 -2.14 -7.12 7.92
C THR A 83 -2.17 -7.43 6.44
N ASP A 84 -1.25 -8.27 6.01
CA ASP A 84 -1.20 -8.76 4.64
C ASP A 84 -0.66 -10.18 4.63
N VAL A 85 -1.35 -11.08 3.91
CA VAL A 85 -0.97 -12.49 3.81
C VAL A 85 -1.02 -12.89 2.34
N PHE A 86 0.08 -13.44 1.86
CA PHE A 86 0.14 -13.97 0.50
C PHE A 86 -0.56 -15.34 0.43
N ASP A 87 -1.25 -15.59 -0.68
CA ASP A 87 -1.85 -16.91 -0.95
C ASP A 87 -0.79 -17.96 -1.26
N ASP A 88 0.39 -17.56 -1.71
CA ASP A 88 1.49 -18.45 -2.03
C ASP A 88 1.98 -19.17 -0.76
N PRO A 89 1.88 -20.50 -0.69
CA PRO A 89 2.31 -21.25 0.50
C PRO A 89 3.81 -21.18 0.77
N ASN A 90 4.62 -20.76 -0.21
CA ASN A 90 6.06 -20.55 -0.02
C ASN A 90 6.38 -19.21 0.63
N LEU A 91 5.41 -18.30 0.71
CA LEU A 91 5.56 -17.00 1.34
C LEU A 91 4.78 -16.99 2.66
N VAL A 92 5.37 -17.66 3.65
CA VAL A 92 4.73 -17.92 4.94
C VAL A 92 4.79 -16.69 5.84
N GLY A 93 3.73 -16.48 6.60
CA GLY A 93 3.69 -15.46 7.64
C GLY A 93 2.71 -14.35 7.33
N THR A 94 2.58 -13.46 8.28
CA THR A 94 1.69 -12.30 8.19
C THR A 94 2.55 -11.05 8.20
N LEU A 95 2.41 -10.24 7.15
CA LEU A 95 3.01 -8.91 7.12
C LEU A 95 2.10 -7.95 7.86
N GLU A 96 2.69 -6.91 8.42
CA GLU A 96 1.94 -5.81 9.02
C GLU A 96 2.47 -4.51 8.44
N VAL A 97 1.55 -3.71 7.89
CA VAL A 97 1.86 -2.42 7.31
C VAL A 97 1.28 -1.34 8.20
N THR A 98 2.13 -0.37 8.57
CA THR A 98 1.73 0.81 9.32
C THR A 98 2.02 2.03 8.48
N VAL A 99 0.99 2.83 8.23
CA VAL A 99 1.08 4.07 7.45
C VAL A 99 0.71 5.22 8.36
N ARG A 100 1.64 6.16 8.54
CA ARG A 100 1.40 7.37 9.34
C ARG A 100 1.42 8.59 8.45
N LEU A 101 0.45 9.45 8.65
CA LEU A 101 0.33 10.70 7.92
C LEU A 101 0.35 11.86 8.91
N ARG A 102 1.14 12.89 8.57
CA ARG A 102 1.24 14.10 9.38
C ARG A 102 1.15 15.32 8.46
N PRO A 103 0.29 16.31 8.79
CA PRO A 103 0.27 17.53 8.00
C PRO A 103 1.58 18.29 8.15
N VAL A 104 2.11 18.78 7.03
CA VAL A 104 3.28 19.64 6.97
C VAL A 104 2.97 20.82 6.05
N ALA A 105 3.87 21.81 6.01
CA ALA A 105 3.61 23.06 5.28
C ALA A 105 3.25 22.84 3.80
N VAL A 106 3.88 21.86 3.13
CA VAL A 106 3.64 21.60 1.71
C VAL A 106 2.56 20.54 1.46
N GLY A 107 2.05 19.89 2.51
CA GLY A 107 1.01 18.88 2.37
C GLY A 107 1.07 17.80 3.44
N THR A 108 1.63 16.65 3.13
CA THR A 108 1.64 15.49 4.02
C THR A 108 3.01 14.86 4.09
N GLU A 109 3.47 14.58 5.32
CA GLU A 109 4.59 13.70 5.57
C GLU A 109 4.05 12.29 5.75
N LEU A 110 4.55 11.36 4.98
CA LEU A 110 4.09 9.97 4.93
C LEU A 110 5.20 9.04 5.36
N ASP A 111 4.92 8.18 6.33
CA ASP A 111 5.81 7.09 6.74
C ASP A 111 5.10 5.76 6.54
N VAL A 112 5.79 4.81 5.91
CA VAL A 112 5.30 3.46 5.71
C VAL A 112 6.29 2.48 6.30
N VAL A 113 5.83 1.63 7.21
CA VAL A 113 6.63 0.54 7.77
C VAL A 113 5.94 -0.77 7.40
N GLN A 114 6.68 -1.65 6.74
CA GLN A 114 6.21 -2.99 6.43
C GLN A 114 7.10 -3.99 7.16
N ALA A 115 6.51 -4.75 8.07
CA ALA A 115 7.20 -5.73 8.90
C ALA A 115 6.67 -7.13 8.61
N GLY A 116 7.42 -8.16 9.03
CA GLY A 116 7.02 -9.54 8.84
C GLY A 116 7.23 -10.06 7.42
N ILE A 117 8.09 -9.42 6.65
CA ILE A 117 8.38 -9.83 5.27
C ILE A 117 9.00 -11.22 5.28
N PRO A 118 8.46 -12.20 4.53
CA PRO A 118 9.03 -13.54 4.46
C PRO A 118 10.49 -13.51 4.03
N ASP A 119 11.31 -14.39 4.62
CA ASP A 119 12.74 -14.48 4.32
C ASP A 119 13.02 -14.75 2.84
N ALA A 120 12.07 -15.38 2.15
CA ALA A 120 12.19 -15.67 0.72
C ALA A 120 12.17 -14.40 -0.14
N ILE A 121 11.69 -13.28 0.41
CA ILE A 121 11.62 -12.01 -0.31
C ILE A 121 12.74 -11.10 0.17
N PRO A 122 13.72 -10.74 -0.69
CA PRO A 122 14.74 -9.77 -0.31
C PRO A 122 14.11 -8.42 0.04
N THR A 123 14.55 -7.81 1.14
CA THR A 123 14.00 -6.52 1.58
C THR A 123 14.24 -5.42 0.55
N GLU A 124 15.34 -5.49 -0.20
CA GLU A 124 15.62 -4.53 -1.29
C GLU A 124 14.53 -4.53 -2.35
N MET A 125 13.95 -5.70 -2.64
CA MET A 125 12.86 -5.81 -3.61
C MET A 125 11.60 -5.12 -3.09
N CYS A 126 11.34 -5.23 -1.78
CA CYS A 126 10.21 -4.54 -1.16
C CYS A 126 10.42 -3.02 -1.18
N VAL A 127 11.64 -2.56 -0.91
CA VAL A 127 11.96 -1.13 -0.98
C VAL A 127 11.71 -0.60 -2.39
N LEU A 128 12.21 -1.30 -3.41
CA LEU A 128 12.04 -0.88 -4.81
C LEU A 128 10.55 -0.86 -5.19
N GLY A 129 9.80 -1.89 -4.82
CA GLY A 129 8.37 -1.95 -5.09
C GLY A 129 7.62 -0.80 -4.43
N TRP A 130 7.90 -0.52 -3.17
CA TRP A 130 7.28 0.61 -2.47
C TRP A 130 7.66 1.95 -3.09
N GLN A 131 8.92 2.12 -3.51
CA GLN A 131 9.34 3.36 -4.18
C GLN A 131 8.54 3.61 -5.45
N GLU A 132 8.34 2.57 -6.26
CA GLU A 132 7.53 2.66 -7.47
C GLU A 132 6.07 2.98 -7.15
N SER A 133 5.49 2.27 -6.19
CA SER A 133 4.11 2.50 -5.76
C SER A 133 3.91 3.92 -5.22
N LEU A 134 4.83 4.40 -4.39
CA LEU A 134 4.72 5.75 -3.81
C LEU A 134 4.91 6.84 -4.85
N CYS A 135 5.70 6.59 -5.90
CA CYS A 135 5.81 7.50 -7.04
C CYS A 135 4.46 7.62 -7.77
N LEU A 136 3.78 6.49 -7.98
CA LEU A 136 2.45 6.49 -8.59
C LEU A 136 1.41 7.14 -7.70
N LEU A 137 1.52 6.93 -6.38
CA LEU A 137 0.65 7.61 -5.41
C LEU A 137 0.79 9.13 -5.52
N ALA A 138 2.02 9.64 -5.59
CA ALA A 138 2.27 11.07 -5.77
C ALA A 138 1.61 11.60 -7.03
N GLN A 139 1.74 10.88 -8.15
CA GLN A 139 1.12 11.27 -9.41
C GLN A 139 -0.40 11.31 -9.33
N LEU A 140 -1.00 10.52 -8.44
CA LEU A 140 -2.45 10.49 -8.27
C LEU A 140 -2.94 11.59 -7.34
N VAL A 141 -2.25 11.84 -6.23
CA VAL A 141 -2.77 12.72 -5.17
C VAL A 141 -2.29 14.15 -5.24
N GLU A 142 -1.12 14.40 -5.86
CA GLU A 142 -0.57 15.76 -5.92
C GLU A 142 -1.29 16.69 -6.89
N PRO A 143 -1.73 16.24 -8.08
CA PRO A 143 -2.49 17.14 -8.95
C PRO A 143 -3.78 17.59 -8.29
N ASP A 144 -4.03 18.90 -8.34
CA ASP A 144 -5.26 19.51 -7.85
C ASP A 144 -6.10 19.91 -9.05
N LEU A 145 -6.99 19.00 -9.46
CA LEU A 145 -7.77 19.15 -10.68
C LEU A 145 -9.16 19.66 -10.33
N ALA A 146 -9.42 20.90 -10.67
CA ALA A 146 -10.73 21.53 -10.52
C ALA A 146 -11.56 21.21 -11.76
N ALA A 147 -12.26 20.07 -11.72
CA ALA A 147 -13.08 19.66 -12.85
C ALA A 147 -14.54 19.96 -12.61
#